data_394e5bea60add0aeeb016b3d81219f36
#
_entry.id   394e5bea60add0aeeb016b3d81219f36
#
_cell.length_a   1.000
_cell.length_b   1.000
_cell.length_c   1.000
_cell.angle_alpha   90.00
_cell.angle_beta   90.00
_cell.angle_gamma   90.00
#
_symmetry.space_group_name_H-M   'P 1'
#
loop_
_entity.id
_entity.type
_entity.pdbx_description
1 polymer ?
#
loop_
_entity_poly.entity_id
_entity_poly.type
_entity_poly.pdbx_seq_one_letter_code
_entity_poly.pdbx_strand_id
1 'polypeptide(L)'
;VIPFYALARWLVWAVVATLFGFRTVGRENVPLTGPLIVACNHVSNLDPPCLGVGMPRQVTYMAKKELFEIPVLGRLIRWLGAFPVDRSRGDIASIKTAIGVLERGTCLGIFPEGGRNVDGTKQAQMGVALLASLSGATVVPAYLSGTKKTKFRSQVTVVFGEPLRFEAGQKARRDDLAKWTEELMRRIYALREITGGN
;
A
#
# COMPACT_ATOMS: atom_id res chain seq x y z
N VAL A 1 12.69 -10.30 8.51
CA VAL A 1 11.96 -9.20 9.20
C VAL A 1 12.94 -8.54 10.16
N ILE A 2 13.12 -7.23 10.05
CA ILE A 2 13.95 -6.47 10.98
C ILE A 2 13.28 -6.57 12.37
N PRO A 3 13.99 -6.93 13.45
CA PRO A 3 13.38 -7.09 14.80
C PRO A 3 12.58 -5.88 15.25
N PHE A 4 13.07 -4.67 14.93
CA PHE A 4 12.38 -3.43 15.20
C PHE A 4 11.03 -3.31 14.46
N TYR A 5 10.94 -3.74 13.20
CA TYR A 5 9.68 -3.75 12.44
C TYR A 5 8.64 -4.68 13.10
N ALA A 6 9.06 -5.85 13.55
CA ALA A 6 8.17 -6.80 14.21
C ALA A 6 7.59 -6.22 15.50
N LEU A 7 8.44 -5.59 16.32
CA LEU A 7 8.02 -4.89 17.55
C LEU A 7 7.07 -3.73 17.23
N ALA A 8 7.43 -2.86 16.29
CA ALA A 8 6.61 -1.74 15.89
C ALA A 8 5.23 -2.21 15.37
N ARG A 9 5.21 -3.25 14.54
CA ARG A 9 3.97 -3.85 14.04
C ARG A 9 3.10 -4.40 15.16
N TRP A 10 3.70 -5.08 16.14
CA TRP A 10 2.98 -5.59 17.30
C TRP A 10 2.38 -4.46 18.15
N LEU A 11 3.15 -3.39 18.41
CA LEU A 11 2.66 -2.21 19.14
C LEU A 11 1.48 -1.54 18.40
N VAL A 12 1.60 -1.34 17.11
CA VAL A 12 0.52 -0.76 16.30
C VAL A 12 -0.71 -1.67 16.32
N TRP A 13 -0.51 -2.99 16.18
CA TRP A 13 -1.60 -3.96 16.29
C TRP A 13 -2.30 -3.89 17.65
N ALA A 14 -1.54 -3.87 18.74
CA ALA A 14 -2.10 -3.80 20.08
C ALA A 14 -2.94 -2.52 20.27
N VAL A 15 -2.44 -1.37 19.80
CA VAL A 15 -3.16 -0.09 19.87
C VAL A 15 -4.43 -0.13 19.02
N VAL A 16 -4.33 -0.57 17.76
CA VAL A 16 -5.48 -0.59 16.84
C VAL A 16 -6.51 -1.62 17.31
N ALA A 17 -6.09 -2.81 17.73
CA ALA A 17 -6.99 -3.86 18.22
C ALA A 17 -7.72 -3.47 19.50
N THR A 18 -7.03 -2.74 20.40
CA THR A 18 -7.62 -2.32 21.70
C THR A 18 -8.58 -1.15 21.53
N LEU A 19 -8.21 -0.18 20.69
CA LEU A 19 -9.00 1.04 20.51
C LEU A 19 -10.15 0.88 19.52
N PHE A 20 -9.96 0.06 18.47
CA PHE A 20 -10.86 0.05 17.30
C PHE A 20 -11.31 -1.35 16.88
N GLY A 21 -10.82 -2.44 17.45
CA GLY A 21 -10.99 -3.74 16.83
C GLY A 21 -10.30 -3.84 15.46
N PHE A 22 -9.66 -4.95 15.16
CA PHE A 22 -8.91 -5.14 13.91
C PHE A 22 -9.26 -6.47 13.25
N ARG A 23 -9.64 -6.41 11.97
CA ARG A 23 -9.97 -7.59 11.18
C ARG A 23 -9.16 -7.61 9.89
N THR A 24 -8.69 -8.80 9.50
CA THR A 24 -8.03 -9.04 8.22
C THR A 24 -8.76 -10.16 7.48
N VAL A 25 -8.99 -9.97 6.18
CA VAL A 25 -9.64 -10.94 5.30
C VAL A 25 -8.77 -11.13 4.05
N GLY A 26 -8.71 -12.36 3.50
CA GLY A 26 -7.97 -12.66 2.29
C GLY A 26 -6.45 -12.62 2.45
N ARG A 27 -5.93 -12.81 3.67
CA ARG A 27 -4.48 -12.77 3.94
C ARG A 27 -3.71 -13.87 3.21
N GLU A 28 -4.35 -14.96 2.89
CA GLU A 28 -3.89 -16.09 2.08
C GLU A 28 -3.58 -15.69 0.63
N ASN A 29 -4.20 -14.62 0.11
CA ASN A 29 -3.96 -14.08 -1.23
C ASN A 29 -2.61 -13.35 -1.34
N VAL A 30 -1.94 -13.11 -0.21
CA VAL A 30 -0.68 -12.36 -0.19
C VAL A 30 0.52 -13.30 -0.29
N PRO A 31 1.29 -13.30 -1.41
CA PRO A 31 2.51 -14.08 -1.53
C PRO A 31 3.52 -13.77 -0.42
N LEU A 32 4.04 -14.81 0.25
CA LEU A 32 4.97 -14.64 1.36
C LEU A 32 6.39 -14.28 0.89
N THR A 33 6.74 -14.60 -0.35
CA THR A 33 8.06 -14.38 -0.95
C THR A 33 7.95 -13.74 -2.33
N GLY A 34 9.07 -13.30 -2.87
CA GLY A 34 9.16 -12.67 -4.19
C GLY A 34 8.72 -11.21 -4.24
N PRO A 35 8.91 -10.57 -5.40
CA PRO A 35 8.54 -9.18 -5.62
C PRO A 35 7.03 -8.99 -5.57
N LEU A 36 6.58 -8.08 -4.72
CA LEU A 36 5.17 -7.84 -4.47
C LEU A 36 4.88 -6.35 -4.35
N ILE A 37 3.81 -5.90 -4.99
CA ILE A 37 3.19 -4.60 -4.74
C ILE A 37 1.85 -4.84 -4.06
N VAL A 38 1.62 -4.25 -2.90
CA VAL A 38 0.28 -4.15 -2.31
C VAL A 38 -0.28 -2.77 -2.61
N ALA A 39 -1.39 -2.72 -3.36
CA ALA A 39 -2.05 -1.49 -3.77
C ALA A 39 -3.35 -1.30 -2.99
N CYS A 40 -3.46 -0.21 -2.22
CA CYS A 40 -4.57 0.02 -1.30
C CYS A 40 -5.17 1.42 -1.49
N ASN A 41 -6.48 1.59 -1.22
CA ASN A 41 -7.11 2.91 -1.08
C ASN A 41 -6.49 3.71 0.06
N HIS A 42 -6.58 5.05 0.00
CA HIS A 42 -5.95 5.93 1.00
C HIS A 42 -6.86 7.06 1.45
N VAL A 43 -7.35 7.00 2.69
CA VAL A 43 -8.27 8.00 3.26
C VAL A 43 -7.76 8.61 4.57
N SER A 44 -6.76 7.98 5.22
CA SER A 44 -6.27 8.37 6.54
C SER A 44 -4.76 8.19 6.69
N ASN A 45 -4.12 8.93 7.59
CA ASN A 45 -2.73 8.69 7.98
C ASN A 45 -2.55 7.35 8.74
N LEU A 46 -3.64 6.74 9.20
CA LEU A 46 -3.62 5.42 9.83
C LEU A 46 -3.56 4.26 8.80
N ASP A 47 -3.80 4.54 7.51
CA ASP A 47 -3.83 3.47 6.51
C ASP A 47 -2.50 2.72 6.37
N PRO A 48 -1.33 3.39 6.25
CA PRO A 48 -0.07 2.66 6.12
C PRO A 48 0.23 1.75 7.32
N PRO A 49 0.13 2.20 8.58
CA PRO A 49 0.35 1.31 9.72
C PRO A 49 -0.68 0.19 9.81
N CYS A 50 -1.98 0.45 9.55
CA CYS A 50 -3.01 -0.58 9.56
C CYS A 50 -2.80 -1.63 8.46
N LEU A 51 -2.45 -1.20 7.24
CA LEU A 51 -2.09 -2.10 6.15
C LEU A 51 -0.89 -2.98 6.54
N GLY A 52 0.17 -2.37 7.12
CA GLY A 52 1.36 -3.09 7.58
C GLY A 52 1.06 -4.13 8.67
N VAL A 53 0.10 -3.86 9.55
CA VAL A 53 -0.38 -4.82 10.56
C VAL A 53 -1.10 -5.99 9.92
N GLY A 54 -1.98 -5.73 8.93
CA GLY A 54 -2.72 -6.77 8.21
C GLY A 54 -1.85 -7.68 7.35
N MET A 55 -0.72 -7.18 6.87
CA MET A 55 0.18 -7.92 5.97
C MET A 55 0.88 -9.10 6.66
N PRO A 56 1.05 -10.26 5.99
CA PRO A 56 1.80 -11.40 6.54
C PRO A 56 3.32 -11.20 6.50
N ARG A 57 3.81 -10.19 5.78
CA ARG A 57 5.24 -9.88 5.61
C ARG A 57 5.50 -8.38 5.73
N GLN A 58 6.77 -8.00 5.85
CA GLN A 58 7.17 -6.59 5.95
C GLN A 58 6.82 -5.82 4.67
N VAL A 59 6.30 -4.60 4.83
CA VAL A 59 5.99 -3.69 3.74
C VAL A 59 6.92 -2.49 3.79
N THR A 60 7.49 -2.15 2.65
CA THR A 60 8.24 -0.90 2.42
C THR A 60 7.30 0.11 1.78
N TYR A 61 7.26 1.34 2.26
CA TYR A 61 6.36 2.38 1.75
C TYR A 61 7.12 3.48 1.02
N MET A 62 6.49 3.98 -0.06
CA MET A 62 6.86 5.23 -0.69
C MET A 62 6.18 6.38 0.08
N ALA A 63 6.91 7.18 0.81
CA ALA A 63 6.37 8.25 1.62
C ALA A 63 6.83 9.63 1.14
N LYS A 64 5.98 10.66 1.33
CA LYS A 64 6.26 12.03 0.94
C LYS A 64 7.57 12.52 1.60
N LYS A 65 8.49 13.15 0.83
CA LYS A 65 9.83 13.55 1.31
C LYS A 65 9.79 14.43 2.56
N GLU A 66 8.79 15.31 2.66
CA GLU A 66 8.65 16.22 3.78
C GLU A 66 8.38 15.51 5.12
N LEU A 67 7.85 14.29 5.09
CA LEU A 67 7.68 13.49 6.31
C LEU A 67 9.03 13.06 6.92
N PHE A 68 10.07 12.96 6.09
CA PHE A 68 11.41 12.62 6.53
C PHE A 68 12.17 13.79 7.15
N GLU A 69 11.67 15.02 6.98
CA GLU A 69 12.22 16.24 7.58
C GLU A 69 11.73 16.42 9.04
N ILE A 70 10.63 15.76 9.42
CA ILE A 70 10.12 15.77 10.79
C ILE A 70 11.04 14.89 11.67
N PRO A 71 11.75 15.42 12.69
CA PRO A 71 12.88 14.75 13.34
C PRO A 71 12.58 13.35 13.89
N VAL A 72 11.49 13.18 14.64
CA VAL A 72 11.10 11.88 15.23
C VAL A 72 10.43 10.99 14.19
N LEU A 73 9.45 11.51 13.48
CA LEU A 73 8.69 10.77 12.49
C LEU A 73 9.59 10.30 11.33
N GLY A 74 10.44 11.18 10.80
CA GLY A 74 11.34 10.85 9.70
C GLY A 74 12.33 9.74 10.06
N ARG A 75 12.83 9.71 11.30
CA ARG A 75 13.69 8.64 11.81
C ARG A 75 12.91 7.33 11.92
N LEU A 76 11.71 7.39 12.49
CA LEU A 76 10.84 6.22 12.66
C LEU A 76 10.49 5.56 11.32
N ILE A 77 10.00 6.34 10.33
CA ILE A 77 9.59 5.78 9.03
C ILE A 77 10.78 5.22 8.24
N ARG A 78 12.00 5.82 8.37
CA ARG A 78 13.23 5.21 7.79
C ARG A 78 13.53 3.86 8.43
N TRP A 79 13.45 3.73 9.74
CA TRP A 79 13.66 2.45 10.43
C TRP A 79 12.62 1.39 10.05
N LEU A 80 11.41 1.82 9.71
CA LEU A 80 10.36 0.95 9.17
C LEU A 80 10.58 0.58 7.69
N GLY A 81 11.63 1.10 7.05
CA GLY A 81 12.00 0.79 5.67
C GLY A 81 11.33 1.70 4.63
N ALA A 82 10.62 2.77 5.03
CA ALA A 82 10.07 3.73 4.07
C ALA A 82 11.18 4.55 3.39
N PHE A 83 10.95 4.94 2.13
CA PHE A 83 11.85 5.82 1.38
C PHE A 83 11.10 7.05 0.83
N PRO A 84 11.82 8.18 0.66
CA PRO A 84 11.20 9.43 0.24
C PRO A 84 10.86 9.43 -1.25
N VAL A 85 9.73 10.07 -1.58
CA VAL A 85 9.30 10.37 -2.95
C VAL A 85 8.99 11.84 -3.09
N ASP A 86 9.56 12.47 -4.11
CA ASP A 86 9.18 13.81 -4.53
C ASP A 86 8.01 13.72 -5.53
N ARG A 87 6.82 14.08 -5.07
CA ARG A 87 5.60 14.01 -5.89
C ARG A 87 5.44 15.20 -6.86
N SER A 88 6.27 16.23 -6.73
CA SER A 88 6.18 17.45 -7.55
C SER A 88 6.84 17.32 -8.93
N ARG A 89 7.73 16.34 -9.07
CA ARG A 89 8.45 16.07 -10.33
C ARG A 89 8.35 14.58 -10.57
N GLY A 90 7.86 14.12 -11.71
CA GLY A 90 7.86 12.69 -12.06
C GLY A 90 9.22 12.05 -11.71
N ASP A 91 9.36 11.60 -10.44
CA ASP A 91 10.63 11.31 -9.80
C ASP A 91 11.17 9.95 -10.28
N ILE A 92 11.97 9.99 -11.34
CA ILE A 92 12.66 8.81 -11.90
C ILE A 92 13.50 8.11 -10.83
N ALA A 93 14.07 8.86 -9.88
CA ALA A 93 14.88 8.29 -8.80
C ALA A 93 14.02 7.42 -7.87
N SER A 94 12.81 7.87 -7.56
CA SER A 94 11.85 7.07 -6.76
C SER A 94 11.40 5.81 -7.49
N ILE A 95 11.19 5.86 -8.81
CA ILE A 95 10.87 4.67 -9.61
C ILE A 95 12.02 3.67 -9.58
N LYS A 96 13.27 4.13 -9.79
CA LYS A 96 14.45 3.26 -9.69
C LYS A 96 14.61 2.64 -8.30
N THR A 97 14.39 3.42 -7.25
CA THR A 97 14.43 2.91 -5.88
C THR A 97 13.35 1.86 -5.63
N ALA A 98 12.12 2.10 -6.12
CA ALA A 98 11.01 1.15 -6.01
C ALA A 98 11.30 -0.17 -6.75
N ILE A 99 11.88 -0.10 -7.97
CA ILE A 99 12.30 -1.28 -8.71
C ILE A 99 13.37 -2.05 -7.92
N GLY A 100 14.40 -1.36 -7.40
CA GLY A 100 15.42 -2.01 -6.58
C GLY A 100 14.86 -2.64 -5.28
N VAL A 101 13.79 -2.10 -4.71
CA VAL A 101 13.05 -2.73 -3.59
C VAL A 101 12.40 -4.03 -4.05
N LEU A 102 11.73 -4.02 -5.21
CA LEU A 102 11.05 -5.19 -5.76
C LEU A 102 12.03 -6.29 -6.20
N GLU A 103 13.15 -5.93 -6.84
CA GLU A 103 14.21 -6.86 -7.26
C GLU A 103 14.83 -7.64 -6.08
N ARG A 104 14.86 -7.04 -4.89
CA ARG A 104 15.26 -7.74 -3.66
C ARG A 104 14.19 -8.69 -3.11
N GLY A 105 13.11 -8.91 -3.85
CA GLY A 105 12.01 -9.78 -3.44
C GLY A 105 11.20 -9.23 -2.26
N THR A 106 11.24 -7.91 -2.00
CA THR A 106 10.50 -7.29 -0.91
C THR A 106 9.09 -6.85 -1.34
N CYS A 107 8.26 -6.49 -0.37
CA CYS A 107 6.91 -5.97 -0.62
C CYS A 107 6.91 -4.44 -0.60
N LEU A 108 6.34 -3.83 -1.63
CA LEU A 108 6.15 -2.40 -1.75
C LEU A 108 4.67 -2.04 -1.54
N GLY A 109 4.39 -1.18 -0.56
CA GLY A 109 3.07 -0.62 -0.32
C GLY A 109 2.86 0.67 -1.09
N ILE A 110 1.83 0.71 -1.93
CA ILE A 110 1.49 1.88 -2.74
C ILE A 110 0.02 2.22 -2.59
N PHE A 111 -0.25 3.52 -2.52
CA PHE A 111 -1.59 4.09 -2.58
C PHE A 111 -1.76 4.74 -3.95
N PRO A 112 -2.50 4.10 -4.91
CA PRO A 112 -2.55 4.56 -6.31
C PRO A 112 -3.10 5.97 -6.47
N GLU A 113 -3.88 6.46 -5.52
CA GLU A 113 -4.45 7.81 -5.51
C GLU A 113 -3.39 8.92 -5.31
N GLY A 114 -2.14 8.55 -5.05
CA GLY A 114 -1.03 9.49 -4.87
C GLY A 114 -1.12 10.37 -3.62
N GLY A 115 -2.10 10.17 -2.77
CA GLY A 115 -2.33 10.87 -1.52
C GLY A 115 -3.71 10.56 -0.97
N ARG A 116 -4.05 11.06 0.23
CA ARG A 116 -5.34 10.80 0.85
C ARG A 116 -6.51 11.28 0.00
N ASN A 117 -7.41 10.37 -0.32
CA ASN A 117 -8.62 10.59 -1.13
C ASN A 117 -9.86 10.63 -0.21
N VAL A 118 -9.93 11.66 0.63
CA VAL A 118 -10.97 11.77 1.67
C VAL A 118 -12.35 12.02 1.07
N ASP A 119 -12.41 12.75 -0.03
CA ASP A 119 -13.64 13.14 -0.74
C ASP A 119 -14.00 12.21 -1.92
N GLY A 120 -13.09 11.29 -2.28
CA GLY A 120 -13.29 10.37 -3.40
C GLY A 120 -13.04 10.97 -4.80
N THR A 121 -12.48 12.18 -4.87
CA THR A 121 -12.30 12.92 -6.13
C THR A 121 -10.99 12.65 -6.84
N LYS A 122 -10.00 12.07 -6.14
CA LYS A 122 -8.67 11.82 -6.72
C LYS A 122 -8.68 10.64 -7.68
N GLN A 123 -8.16 10.93 -8.87
CA GLN A 123 -7.89 9.88 -9.86
C GLN A 123 -6.62 9.10 -9.51
N ALA A 124 -6.63 7.81 -9.82
CA ALA A 124 -5.47 6.96 -9.63
C ALA A 124 -4.35 7.31 -10.61
N GLN A 125 -3.12 7.23 -10.12
CA GLN A 125 -1.92 7.42 -10.91
C GLN A 125 -1.44 6.07 -11.47
N MET A 126 -0.89 6.07 -12.68
CA MET A 126 -0.38 4.86 -13.37
C MET A 126 0.91 4.29 -12.75
N GLY A 127 1.39 4.84 -11.62
CA GLY A 127 2.64 4.43 -10.99
C GLY A 127 2.70 2.94 -10.62
N VAL A 128 1.59 2.37 -10.14
CA VAL A 128 1.52 0.93 -9.82
C VAL A 128 1.63 0.09 -11.09
N ALA A 129 0.89 0.42 -12.14
CA ALA A 129 0.94 -0.26 -13.42
C ALA A 129 2.35 -0.20 -14.05
N LEU A 130 2.98 0.98 -14.01
CA LEU A 130 4.34 1.18 -14.49
C LEU A 130 5.34 0.31 -13.73
N LEU A 131 5.29 0.30 -12.40
CA LEU A 131 6.19 -0.52 -11.58
C LEU A 131 5.96 -2.02 -11.81
N ALA A 132 4.71 -2.45 -11.91
CA ALA A 132 4.37 -3.84 -12.22
C ALA A 132 4.89 -4.26 -13.60
N SER A 133 4.73 -3.41 -14.62
CA SER A 133 5.22 -3.68 -15.99
C SER A 133 6.76 -3.76 -16.09
N LEU A 134 7.47 -2.93 -15.31
CA LEU A 134 8.94 -2.88 -15.33
C LEU A 134 9.58 -3.98 -14.47
N SER A 135 8.96 -4.38 -13.36
CA SER A 135 9.53 -5.32 -12.40
C SER A 135 8.99 -6.75 -12.52
N GLY A 136 7.88 -6.95 -13.23
CA GLY A 136 7.16 -8.23 -13.23
C GLY A 136 6.57 -8.62 -11.87
N ALA A 137 6.52 -7.68 -10.91
CA ALA A 137 6.01 -7.94 -9.57
C ALA A 137 4.53 -8.32 -9.59
N THR A 138 4.16 -9.26 -8.75
CA THR A 138 2.76 -9.55 -8.45
C THR A 138 2.12 -8.34 -7.74
N VAL A 139 0.89 -7.99 -8.08
CA VAL A 139 0.14 -6.91 -7.43
C VAL A 139 -1.05 -7.50 -6.69
N VAL A 140 -1.17 -7.20 -5.39
CA VAL A 140 -2.33 -7.58 -4.58
C VAL A 140 -3.15 -6.33 -4.32
N PRO A 141 -4.40 -6.25 -4.83
CA PRO A 141 -5.32 -5.19 -4.47
C PRO A 141 -5.73 -5.33 -3.01
N ALA A 142 -5.78 -4.24 -2.29
CA ALA A 142 -6.23 -4.22 -0.90
C ALA A 142 -7.23 -3.08 -0.68
N TYR A 143 -8.17 -3.29 0.23
CA TYR A 143 -9.09 -2.26 0.67
C TYR A 143 -9.06 -2.14 2.19
N LEU A 144 -8.98 -0.90 2.67
CA LEU A 144 -8.94 -0.58 4.09
C LEU A 144 -10.13 0.29 4.44
N SER A 145 -10.93 -0.15 5.42
CA SER A 145 -12.08 0.57 5.94
C SER A 145 -11.94 0.87 7.43
N GLY A 146 -12.75 1.83 7.92
CA GLY A 146 -12.79 2.19 9.35
C GLY A 146 -11.76 3.22 9.80
N THR A 147 -10.85 3.69 8.92
CA THR A 147 -9.79 4.67 9.27
C THR A 147 -10.16 6.11 9.00
N LYS A 148 -11.19 6.40 8.18
CA LYS A 148 -11.59 7.77 7.81
C LYS A 148 -12.16 8.57 8.98
N LYS A 149 -12.98 7.92 9.82
CA LYS A 149 -13.58 8.50 11.02
C LYS A 149 -13.48 7.47 12.14
N THR A 150 -12.29 7.30 12.69
CA THR A 150 -12.09 6.40 13.81
C THR A 150 -12.82 6.90 15.04
N LYS A 151 -13.76 6.11 15.55
CA LYS A 151 -14.37 6.28 16.86
C LYS A 151 -13.91 5.13 17.74
N PHE A 152 -13.87 5.35 19.03
CA PHE A 152 -13.61 4.25 19.98
C PHE A 152 -14.54 3.07 19.68
N ARG A 153 -13.96 1.87 19.55
CA ARG A 153 -14.63 0.60 19.16
C ARG A 153 -15.17 0.54 17.71
N SER A 154 -14.81 1.48 16.83
CA SER A 154 -15.04 1.28 15.38
C SER A 154 -14.13 0.16 14.86
N GLN A 155 -14.66 -0.68 13.99
CA GLN A 155 -13.85 -1.75 13.40
C GLN A 155 -13.00 -1.23 12.24
N VAL A 156 -11.68 -1.51 12.29
CA VAL A 156 -10.76 -1.34 11.16
C VAL A 156 -10.63 -2.69 10.46
N THR A 157 -10.91 -2.72 9.18
CA THR A 157 -10.83 -3.96 8.38
C THR A 157 -9.88 -3.76 7.20
N VAL A 158 -8.95 -4.69 7.02
CA VAL A 158 -8.10 -4.80 5.82
C VAL A 158 -8.52 -6.03 5.03
N VAL A 159 -8.84 -5.85 3.76
CA VAL A 159 -9.20 -6.94 2.84
C VAL A 159 -8.16 -7.02 1.74
N PHE A 160 -7.63 -8.21 1.48
CA PHE A 160 -6.72 -8.49 0.37
C PHE A 160 -7.47 -9.30 -0.69
N GLY A 161 -7.47 -8.79 -1.93
CA GLY A 161 -8.08 -9.45 -3.08
C GLY A 161 -7.10 -10.39 -3.78
N GLU A 162 -7.60 -11.03 -4.83
CA GLU A 162 -6.83 -11.94 -5.68
C GLU A 162 -5.64 -11.24 -6.33
N PRO A 163 -4.47 -11.89 -6.38
CA PRO A 163 -3.28 -11.36 -7.02
C PRO A 163 -3.47 -11.09 -8.51
N LEU A 164 -2.84 -10.03 -9.00
CA LEU A 164 -2.79 -9.65 -10.39
C LEU A 164 -1.35 -9.62 -10.88
N ARG A 165 -1.16 -9.82 -12.20
CA ARG A 165 0.10 -9.54 -12.87
C ARG A 165 -0.14 -8.62 -14.04
N PHE A 166 0.80 -7.72 -14.29
CA PHE A 166 0.84 -7.02 -15.56
C PHE A 166 1.44 -7.97 -16.58
N GLU A 167 0.67 -8.30 -17.62
CA GLU A 167 1.16 -9.20 -18.67
C GLU A 167 2.31 -8.54 -19.43
N ALA A 168 3.52 -8.99 -19.16
CA ALA A 168 4.74 -8.49 -19.78
C ALA A 168 4.95 -9.20 -21.12
N GLY A 169 4.41 -8.65 -22.21
CA GLY A 169 4.65 -9.18 -23.56
C GLY A 169 5.18 -8.13 -24.52
N GLN A 170 4.95 -6.86 -24.25
CA GLN A 170 5.37 -5.74 -25.09
C GLN A 170 5.73 -4.53 -24.20
N LYS A 171 6.53 -3.61 -24.74
CA LYS A 171 6.80 -2.32 -24.11
C LYS A 171 5.46 -1.64 -23.80
N ALA A 172 5.06 -1.61 -22.53
CA ALA A 172 3.77 -1.12 -22.09
C ALA A 172 3.54 0.31 -22.61
N ARG A 173 2.45 0.52 -23.34
CA ARG A 173 2.05 1.84 -23.81
C ARG A 173 1.27 2.55 -22.70
N ARG A 174 1.15 3.85 -22.81
CA ARG A 174 0.41 4.67 -21.84
C ARG A 174 -1.04 4.20 -21.66
N ASP A 175 -1.69 3.81 -22.76
CA ASP A 175 -3.08 3.35 -22.74
C ASP A 175 -3.23 1.99 -22.03
N ASP A 176 -2.25 1.09 -22.17
CA ASP A 176 -2.23 -0.19 -21.48
C ASP A 176 -2.08 0.03 -19.95
N LEU A 177 -1.18 0.94 -19.55
CA LEU A 177 -1.01 1.33 -18.16
C LEU A 177 -2.28 1.97 -17.57
N ALA A 178 -2.96 2.82 -18.35
CA ALA A 178 -4.19 3.46 -17.92
C ALA A 178 -5.31 2.43 -17.69
N LYS A 179 -5.59 1.58 -18.69
CA LYS A 179 -6.61 0.52 -18.60
C LYS A 179 -6.34 -0.43 -17.44
N TRP A 180 -5.07 -0.83 -17.26
CA TRP A 180 -4.70 -1.72 -16.16
C TRP A 180 -4.87 -1.04 -14.80
N THR A 181 -4.58 0.27 -14.72
CA THR A 181 -4.80 1.06 -13.50
C THR A 181 -6.30 1.15 -13.16
N GLU A 182 -7.16 1.37 -14.14
CA GLU A 182 -8.62 1.38 -13.96
C GLU A 182 -9.12 0.03 -13.43
N GLU A 183 -8.66 -1.07 -14.00
CA GLU A 183 -9.02 -2.43 -13.55
C GLU A 183 -8.52 -2.69 -12.12
N LEU A 184 -7.30 -2.28 -11.79
CA LEU A 184 -6.77 -2.37 -10.42
C LEU A 184 -7.66 -1.62 -9.44
N MET A 185 -8.04 -0.37 -9.77
CA MET A 185 -8.90 0.44 -8.90
C MET A 185 -10.29 -0.17 -8.75
N ARG A 186 -10.86 -0.68 -9.83
CA ARG A 186 -12.14 -1.40 -9.79
C ARG A 186 -12.07 -2.57 -8.81
N ARG A 187 -10.99 -3.36 -8.86
CA ARG A 187 -10.78 -4.48 -7.93
C ARG A 187 -10.56 -4.02 -6.49
N ILE A 188 -9.80 -2.95 -6.26
CA ILE A 188 -9.62 -2.37 -4.92
C ILE A 188 -10.99 -1.99 -4.33
N TYR A 189 -11.79 -1.25 -5.08
CA TYR A 189 -13.08 -0.78 -4.55
C TYR A 189 -14.15 -1.86 -4.46
N ALA A 190 -14.10 -2.92 -5.27
CA ALA A 190 -14.98 -4.08 -5.15
C ALA A 190 -14.81 -4.80 -3.79
N LEU A 191 -13.60 -4.76 -3.19
CA LEU A 191 -13.35 -5.34 -1.87
C LEU A 191 -14.11 -4.61 -0.74
N ARG A 192 -14.64 -3.42 -0.99
CA ARG A 192 -15.45 -2.67 -0.03
C ARG A 192 -16.67 -3.46 0.44
N GLU A 193 -17.30 -4.22 -0.44
CA GLU A 193 -18.48 -5.02 -0.11
C GLU A 193 -18.20 -6.05 1.00
N ILE A 194 -16.98 -6.59 1.03
CA ILE A 194 -16.54 -7.57 2.03
C ILE A 194 -16.40 -6.94 3.43
N THR A 195 -16.22 -5.60 3.51
CA THR A 195 -16.08 -4.90 4.79
C THR A 195 -17.40 -4.62 5.49
N GLY A 196 -18.54 -5.00 4.91
CA GLY A 196 -19.86 -4.78 5.49
C GLY A 196 -20.46 -3.39 5.23
N GLY A 197 -19.94 -2.67 4.21
CA GLY A 197 -20.63 -1.48 3.66
C GLY A 197 -20.79 -0.28 4.59
N ASN A 198 -19.84 -0.02 5.53
CA ASN A 198 -19.83 1.21 6.34
C ASN A 198 -18.96 2.31 5.70
#